data_f1e3e99969c0e3a49c43aa74c8f9bc15
#
_entry.id   f1e3e99969c0e3a49c43aa74c8f9bc15
#
_cell.length_a   1.000
_cell.length_b   1.000
_cell.length_c   1.000
_cell.angle_alpha   90.00
_cell.angle_beta   90.00
_cell.angle_gamma   90.00
#
_symmetry.space_group_name_H-M   'P 1'
#
loop_
_entity.id
_entity.type
_entity.pdbx_description
1 polymer ?
#
loop_
_entity_poly.entity_id
_entity_poly.type
_entity_poly.pdbx_seq_one_letter_code
_entity_poly.pdbx_strand_id
1 'polypeptide(L)'
;MSRLSVVLPAYNEELMVGKTCRVLHEVLAEAGISYELVLVDDGSKDHTWEEILKAGEKDSNILGVHFSRNFGKEAAVFAGMAQATGEVVAVMDCDLQHPAETLIEMYRKWEEGYEVIEGIKKSRGNESFLHKKCAGFFYGIMSKATKVDMQNTSDFKMMDRKVVNSILSLPERNMFFRATSSWVGYKTAYVEFEVHEREAGESKWSTWSLIKYAFTNIVAFTTAPLQFVSFGGGICFVCSLVMIIYSLIQYFRGHAIEGYTTTILLLLLIGSAIMLSLGVIGYYLAKIYEEVKRRPRYIVSQIIHGNKDVTGSVRDDA
;
A
#
# COMPACT_ATOMS: atom_id res chain seq x y z
N MET A 1 9.52 -27.87 -8.03
CA MET A 1 9.35 -26.45 -7.61
C MET A 1 8.10 -25.95 -8.28
N SER A 2 7.25 -25.24 -7.57
CA SER A 2 6.03 -24.66 -8.12
C SER A 2 6.40 -23.56 -9.12
N ARG A 3 5.68 -23.44 -10.23
CA ARG A 3 5.90 -22.33 -11.17
C ARG A 3 5.20 -21.06 -10.71
N LEU A 4 4.02 -21.19 -10.10
CA LEU A 4 3.20 -20.09 -9.61
C LEU A 4 3.09 -20.11 -8.08
N SER A 5 3.44 -19.00 -7.43
CA SER A 5 3.07 -18.74 -6.02
C SER A 5 1.91 -17.77 -5.96
N VAL A 6 0.85 -18.10 -5.21
CA VAL A 6 -0.27 -17.19 -4.95
C VAL A 6 -0.21 -16.71 -3.51
N VAL A 7 0.10 -15.44 -3.30
CA VAL A 7 0.18 -14.81 -1.98
C VAL A 7 -1.19 -14.27 -1.58
N LEU A 8 -1.68 -14.73 -0.45
CA LEU A 8 -3.01 -14.48 0.10
C LEU A 8 -2.91 -13.85 1.50
N PRO A 9 -2.85 -12.52 1.62
CA PRO A 9 -2.93 -11.86 2.92
C PRO A 9 -4.31 -12.07 3.53
N ALA A 10 -4.38 -12.49 4.80
CA ALA A 10 -5.60 -12.76 5.54
C ALA A 10 -5.58 -12.04 6.90
N TYR A 11 -6.70 -11.42 7.28
CA TYR A 11 -6.92 -10.84 8.60
C TYR A 11 -8.39 -10.93 9.00
N ASN A 12 -8.71 -11.81 9.95
CA ASN A 12 -10.07 -12.16 10.36
C ASN A 12 -10.91 -12.61 9.15
N GLU A 13 -10.44 -13.65 8.47
CA GLU A 13 -11.01 -14.25 7.26
C GLU A 13 -11.32 -15.76 7.47
N GLU A 14 -11.67 -16.18 8.70
CA GLU A 14 -11.92 -17.57 9.08
C GLU A 14 -12.94 -18.28 8.15
N LEU A 15 -13.94 -17.52 7.63
CA LEU A 15 -14.97 -18.05 6.75
C LEU A 15 -14.51 -18.26 5.30
N MET A 16 -13.46 -17.55 4.89
CA MET A 16 -13.03 -17.51 3.49
C MET A 16 -11.82 -18.39 3.19
N VAL A 17 -10.88 -18.54 4.12
CA VAL A 17 -9.62 -19.30 3.91
C VAL A 17 -9.86 -20.66 3.27
N GLY A 18 -10.66 -21.51 3.88
CA GLY A 18 -10.90 -22.88 3.38
C GLY A 18 -11.59 -22.92 2.02
N LYS A 19 -12.44 -21.93 1.72
CA LYS A 19 -13.12 -21.80 0.43
C LYS A 19 -12.16 -21.33 -0.65
N THR A 20 -11.39 -20.30 -0.36
CA THR A 20 -10.41 -19.72 -1.27
C THR A 20 -9.36 -20.73 -1.68
N CYS A 21 -8.81 -21.49 -0.73
CA CYS A 21 -7.85 -22.56 -1.03
C CYS A 21 -8.45 -23.61 -1.97
N ARG A 22 -9.70 -24.02 -1.74
CA ARG A 22 -10.37 -25.01 -2.59
C ARG A 22 -10.58 -24.51 -4.00
N VAL A 23 -11.12 -23.29 -4.17
CA VAL A 23 -11.37 -22.69 -5.49
C VAL A 23 -10.06 -22.53 -6.27
N LEU A 24 -9.01 -22.04 -5.62
CA LEU A 24 -7.71 -21.89 -6.27
C LEU A 24 -7.09 -23.24 -6.65
N HIS A 25 -7.23 -24.26 -5.78
CA HIS A 25 -6.79 -25.63 -6.09
C HIS A 25 -7.50 -26.16 -7.34
N GLU A 26 -8.83 -26.08 -7.39
CA GLU A 26 -9.64 -26.57 -8.51
C GLU A 26 -9.25 -25.88 -9.82
N VAL A 27 -9.21 -24.55 -9.84
CA VAL A 27 -8.92 -23.75 -11.03
C VAL A 27 -7.50 -23.97 -11.54
N LEU A 28 -6.49 -23.97 -10.65
CA LEU A 28 -5.08 -24.12 -11.04
C LEU A 28 -4.75 -25.57 -11.44
N ALA A 29 -5.33 -26.56 -10.76
CA ALA A 29 -5.17 -27.96 -11.11
C ALA A 29 -5.80 -28.29 -12.47
N GLU A 30 -7.00 -27.77 -12.76
CA GLU A 30 -7.67 -27.94 -14.07
C GLU A 30 -6.85 -27.27 -15.19
N ALA A 31 -6.23 -26.14 -14.92
CA ALA A 31 -5.33 -25.46 -15.87
C ALA A 31 -3.97 -26.16 -16.03
N GLY A 32 -3.63 -27.18 -15.23
CA GLY A 32 -2.36 -27.87 -15.24
C GLY A 32 -1.17 -27.03 -14.78
N ILE A 33 -1.43 -25.96 -14.02
CA ILE A 33 -0.39 -25.06 -13.50
C ILE A 33 0.09 -25.60 -12.14
N SER A 34 1.40 -25.89 -12.02
CA SER A 34 1.97 -26.24 -10.71
C SER A 34 2.07 -24.99 -9.84
N TYR A 35 1.52 -25.06 -8.63
CA TYR A 35 1.34 -23.90 -7.76
C TYR A 35 1.73 -24.19 -6.32
N GLU A 36 1.91 -23.10 -5.56
CA GLU A 36 1.85 -23.05 -4.10
C GLU A 36 0.95 -21.89 -3.67
N LEU A 37 0.25 -22.06 -2.55
CA LEU A 37 -0.57 -21.01 -1.92
C LEU A 37 0.15 -20.53 -0.65
N VAL A 38 0.52 -19.26 -0.62
CA VAL A 38 1.20 -18.63 0.51
C VAL A 38 0.19 -17.78 1.27
N LEU A 39 -0.41 -18.37 2.31
CA LEU A 39 -1.36 -17.66 3.16
C LEU A 39 -0.63 -16.96 4.30
N VAL A 40 -0.84 -15.67 4.44
CA VAL A 40 -0.22 -14.88 5.51
C VAL A 40 -1.29 -14.34 6.44
N ASP A 41 -1.35 -14.91 7.63
CA ASP A 41 -2.22 -14.42 8.70
C ASP A 41 -1.57 -13.24 9.42
N ASP A 42 -2.15 -12.06 9.25
CA ASP A 42 -1.71 -10.80 9.85
C ASP A 42 -2.16 -10.68 11.33
N GLY A 43 -1.90 -11.72 12.12
CA GLY A 43 -2.21 -11.73 13.54
C GLY A 43 -3.72 -11.60 13.82
N SER A 44 -4.52 -12.43 13.19
CA SER A 44 -5.97 -12.49 13.35
C SER A 44 -6.39 -12.76 14.80
N LYS A 45 -7.62 -12.39 15.14
CA LYS A 45 -8.22 -12.58 16.46
C LYS A 45 -9.33 -13.63 16.45
N ASP A 46 -9.71 -14.09 15.27
CA ASP A 46 -10.67 -15.16 15.00
C ASP A 46 -9.93 -16.49 14.72
N HIS A 47 -10.59 -17.46 14.16
CA HIS A 47 -10.02 -18.77 13.83
C HIS A 47 -9.33 -18.83 12.46
N THR A 48 -8.88 -17.68 11.90
CA THR A 48 -8.21 -17.64 10.59
C THR A 48 -6.98 -18.54 10.55
N TRP A 49 -6.12 -18.49 11.59
CA TRP A 49 -4.91 -19.29 11.63
C TRP A 49 -5.21 -20.79 11.69
N GLU A 50 -6.20 -21.19 12.50
CA GLU A 50 -6.65 -22.58 12.61
C GLU A 50 -7.20 -23.11 11.28
N GLU A 51 -7.89 -22.26 10.49
CA GLU A 51 -8.36 -22.64 9.15
C GLU A 51 -7.20 -22.79 8.16
N ILE A 52 -6.15 -21.99 8.27
CA ILE A 52 -4.92 -22.16 7.47
C ILE A 52 -4.22 -23.48 7.82
N LEU A 53 -4.11 -23.83 9.10
CA LEU A 53 -3.57 -25.12 9.52
C LEU A 53 -4.36 -26.29 8.93
N LYS A 54 -5.70 -26.28 9.03
CA LYS A 54 -6.59 -27.30 8.45
C LYS A 54 -6.47 -27.38 6.92
N ALA A 55 -6.25 -26.25 6.25
CA ALA A 55 -6.06 -26.24 4.80
C ALA A 55 -4.70 -26.88 4.44
N GLY A 56 -3.64 -26.59 5.20
CA GLY A 56 -2.32 -27.20 5.03
C GLY A 56 -2.30 -28.71 5.28
N GLU A 57 -3.12 -29.22 6.20
CA GLU A 57 -3.27 -30.68 6.39
C GLU A 57 -3.83 -31.38 5.15
N LYS A 58 -4.66 -30.69 4.37
CA LYS A 58 -5.32 -31.24 3.18
C LYS A 58 -4.54 -31.08 1.89
N ASP A 59 -3.76 -30.00 1.79
CA ASP A 59 -2.97 -29.68 0.59
C ASP A 59 -1.52 -29.32 0.98
N SER A 60 -0.57 -30.15 0.58
CA SER A 60 0.85 -29.94 0.81
C SER A 60 1.43 -28.74 0.07
N ASN A 61 0.71 -28.16 -0.90
CA ASN A 61 1.14 -26.93 -1.59
C ASN A 61 0.83 -25.66 -0.79
N ILE A 62 0.27 -25.76 0.40
CA ILE A 62 -0.02 -24.61 1.27
C ILE A 62 1.15 -24.31 2.17
N LEU A 63 1.61 -23.06 2.10
CA LEU A 63 2.54 -22.44 3.03
C LEU A 63 1.75 -21.42 3.87
N GLY A 64 1.69 -21.63 5.18
CA GLY A 64 1.06 -20.70 6.12
C GLY A 64 2.12 -19.90 6.87
N VAL A 65 1.95 -18.59 6.99
CA VAL A 65 2.78 -17.66 7.74
C VAL A 65 1.92 -16.94 8.75
N HIS A 66 2.23 -17.06 10.05
CA HIS A 66 1.49 -16.41 11.13
C HIS A 66 2.31 -15.30 11.77
N PHE A 67 1.76 -14.11 11.90
CA PHE A 67 2.42 -12.98 12.56
C PHE A 67 2.15 -12.95 14.06
N SER A 68 3.09 -12.44 14.81
CA SER A 68 2.98 -12.27 16.28
C SER A 68 1.90 -11.26 16.69
N ARG A 69 1.48 -10.37 15.77
CA ARG A 69 0.40 -9.39 15.91
C ARG A 69 0.03 -8.83 14.54
N ASN A 70 -1.00 -8.01 14.45
CA ASN A 70 -1.32 -7.27 13.23
C ASN A 70 -0.24 -6.22 12.91
N PHE A 71 0.36 -6.34 11.71
CA PHE A 71 1.34 -5.41 11.13
C PHE A 71 0.80 -4.69 9.89
N GLY A 72 -0.37 -5.11 9.38
CA GLY A 72 -1.06 -4.52 8.24
C GLY A 72 -0.89 -5.31 6.93
N LYS A 73 -1.86 -5.12 6.03
CA LYS A 73 -1.94 -5.83 4.74
C LYS A 73 -0.63 -5.77 3.94
N GLU A 74 -0.01 -4.59 3.87
CA GLU A 74 1.25 -4.40 3.14
C GLU A 74 2.34 -5.32 3.68
N ALA A 75 2.50 -5.40 5.01
CA ALA A 75 3.48 -6.29 5.63
C ALA A 75 3.20 -7.76 5.29
N ALA A 76 1.93 -8.18 5.28
CA ALA A 76 1.53 -9.54 4.92
C ALA A 76 1.85 -9.87 3.46
N VAL A 77 1.60 -8.93 2.53
CA VAL A 77 1.98 -9.08 1.11
C VAL A 77 3.49 -9.27 0.96
N PHE A 78 4.29 -8.42 1.60
CA PHE A 78 5.76 -8.52 1.54
C PHE A 78 6.28 -9.81 2.18
N ALA A 79 5.73 -10.24 3.28
CA ALA A 79 6.10 -11.51 3.92
C ALA A 79 5.77 -12.70 3.01
N GLY A 80 4.58 -12.70 2.39
CA GLY A 80 4.19 -13.73 1.45
C GLY A 80 5.11 -13.79 0.23
N MET A 81 5.45 -12.64 -0.36
CA MET A 81 6.40 -12.57 -1.47
C MET A 81 7.80 -13.06 -1.09
N ALA A 82 8.26 -12.79 0.13
CA ALA A 82 9.56 -13.25 0.62
C ALA A 82 9.61 -14.77 0.82
N GLN A 83 8.50 -15.40 1.20
CA GLN A 83 8.38 -16.84 1.39
C GLN A 83 8.04 -17.60 0.10
N ALA A 84 7.46 -16.93 -0.88
CA ALA A 84 7.10 -17.52 -2.16
C ALA A 84 8.32 -18.07 -2.91
N THR A 85 8.21 -19.29 -3.48
CA THR A 85 9.32 -19.99 -4.16
C THR A 85 9.14 -20.10 -5.69
N GLY A 86 7.93 -19.83 -6.22
CA GLY A 86 7.60 -19.96 -7.64
C GLY A 86 8.40 -19.02 -8.55
N GLU A 87 8.45 -19.35 -9.83
CA GLU A 87 9.07 -18.54 -10.89
C GLU A 87 8.29 -17.23 -11.12
N VAL A 88 6.99 -17.28 -10.86
CA VAL A 88 6.07 -16.14 -10.92
C VAL A 88 5.24 -16.08 -9.64
N VAL A 89 4.95 -14.87 -9.16
CA VAL A 89 4.22 -14.64 -7.91
C VAL A 89 2.99 -13.78 -8.18
N ALA A 90 1.83 -14.29 -7.83
CA ALA A 90 0.58 -13.53 -7.83
C ALA A 90 0.24 -13.07 -6.41
N VAL A 91 -0.31 -11.87 -6.28
CA VAL A 91 -0.88 -11.34 -5.03
C VAL A 91 -2.36 -11.12 -5.26
N MET A 92 -3.21 -11.69 -4.41
CA MET A 92 -4.66 -11.47 -4.44
C MET A 92 -5.25 -11.53 -3.03
N ASP A 93 -6.41 -10.92 -2.84
CA ASP A 93 -7.12 -10.95 -1.56
C ASP A 93 -7.79 -12.30 -1.31
N CYS A 94 -7.90 -12.70 -0.05
CA CYS A 94 -8.49 -13.99 0.35
C CYS A 94 -10.03 -14.02 0.28
N ASP A 95 -10.69 -12.94 -0.18
CA ASP A 95 -12.15 -12.76 -0.17
C ASP A 95 -12.87 -13.19 -1.47
N LEU A 96 -12.13 -13.75 -2.44
CA LEU A 96 -12.63 -14.18 -3.76
C LEU A 96 -13.35 -13.06 -4.56
N GLN A 97 -13.14 -11.79 -4.23
CA GLN A 97 -13.61 -10.70 -5.09
C GLN A 97 -12.90 -10.67 -6.45
N HIS A 98 -11.71 -11.22 -6.51
CA HIS A 98 -10.95 -11.45 -7.74
C HIS A 98 -11.24 -12.87 -8.26
N PRO A 99 -11.76 -13.02 -9.49
CA PRO A 99 -12.02 -14.35 -10.05
C PRO A 99 -10.72 -15.16 -10.16
N ALA A 100 -10.72 -16.38 -9.68
CA ALA A 100 -9.55 -17.26 -9.72
C ALA A 100 -9.10 -17.57 -11.16
N GLU A 101 -10.04 -17.62 -12.10
CA GLU A 101 -9.80 -17.86 -13.54
C GLU A 101 -8.92 -16.76 -14.16
N THR A 102 -8.99 -15.54 -13.62
CA THR A 102 -8.14 -14.42 -14.07
C THR A 102 -6.65 -14.75 -13.90
N LEU A 103 -6.28 -15.56 -12.88
CA LEU A 103 -4.90 -15.98 -12.69
C LEU A 103 -4.37 -16.79 -13.88
N ILE A 104 -5.22 -17.57 -14.55
CA ILE A 104 -4.82 -18.34 -15.75
C ILE A 104 -4.49 -17.39 -16.90
N GLU A 105 -5.30 -16.36 -17.10
CA GLU A 105 -5.07 -15.36 -18.15
C GLU A 105 -3.79 -14.55 -17.86
N MET A 106 -3.59 -14.15 -16.59
CA MET A 106 -2.37 -13.47 -16.15
C MET A 106 -1.14 -14.35 -16.34
N TYR A 107 -1.23 -15.65 -16.04
CA TYR A 107 -0.15 -16.61 -16.22
C TYR A 107 0.25 -16.75 -17.70
N ARG A 108 -0.72 -16.81 -18.62
CA ARG A 108 -0.45 -16.81 -20.06
C ARG A 108 0.26 -15.54 -20.52
N LYS A 109 -0.13 -14.37 -20.00
CA LYS A 109 0.57 -13.11 -20.28
C LYS A 109 2.03 -13.12 -19.80
N TRP A 110 2.29 -13.75 -18.65
CA TRP A 110 3.65 -13.96 -18.19
C TRP A 110 4.45 -14.86 -19.15
N GLU A 111 3.85 -15.95 -19.63
CA GLU A 111 4.48 -16.83 -20.64
C GLU A 111 4.75 -16.12 -21.97
N GLU A 112 3.96 -15.10 -22.34
CA GLU A 112 4.21 -14.20 -23.48
C GLU A 112 5.42 -13.24 -23.25
N GLY A 113 6.03 -13.26 -22.06
CA GLY A 113 7.22 -12.47 -21.71
C GLY A 113 6.91 -11.10 -21.11
N TYR A 114 5.71 -10.89 -20.57
CA TYR A 114 5.44 -9.77 -19.68
C TYR A 114 5.95 -10.09 -18.27
N GLU A 115 6.43 -9.07 -17.58
CA GLU A 115 7.12 -9.21 -16.28
C GLU A 115 6.23 -8.83 -15.09
N VAL A 116 5.28 -7.92 -15.34
CA VAL A 116 4.23 -7.52 -14.40
C VAL A 116 2.89 -7.62 -15.14
N ILE A 117 1.92 -8.28 -14.54
CA ILE A 117 0.56 -8.36 -15.07
C ILE A 117 -0.39 -7.81 -14.01
N GLU A 118 -1.12 -6.76 -14.36
CA GLU A 118 -2.06 -6.10 -13.45
C GLU A 118 -3.50 -6.46 -13.79
N GLY A 119 -4.24 -6.88 -12.78
CA GLY A 119 -5.68 -7.02 -12.89
C GLY A 119 -6.37 -5.65 -12.85
N ILE A 120 -7.16 -5.31 -13.86
CA ILE A 120 -7.95 -4.07 -13.93
C ILE A 120 -9.42 -4.38 -13.81
N LYS A 121 -10.12 -3.66 -12.93
CA LYS A 121 -11.57 -3.77 -12.80
C LYS A 121 -12.28 -3.21 -14.02
N LYS A 122 -13.06 -4.04 -14.73
CA LYS A 122 -13.82 -3.66 -15.93
C LYS A 122 -14.89 -2.61 -15.66
N SER A 123 -15.44 -2.59 -14.44
CA SER A 123 -16.41 -1.60 -13.98
C SER A 123 -16.17 -1.25 -12.52
N ARG A 124 -16.23 0.04 -12.17
CA ARG A 124 -16.10 0.52 -10.79
C ARG A 124 -17.45 0.62 -10.06
N GLY A 125 -18.51 -0.01 -10.57
CA GLY A 125 -19.85 0.04 -9.95
C GLY A 125 -20.38 1.46 -9.71
N ASN A 126 -21.48 1.59 -8.96
CA ASN A 126 -22.09 2.87 -8.57
C ASN A 126 -21.34 3.53 -7.40
N GLU A 127 -20.13 4.05 -7.64
CA GLU A 127 -19.43 4.88 -6.63
C GLU A 127 -20.06 6.28 -6.57
N SER A 128 -20.21 6.82 -5.35
CA SER A 128 -20.66 8.20 -5.14
C SER A 128 -19.75 9.18 -5.90
N PHE A 129 -20.32 10.17 -6.58
CA PHE A 129 -19.61 11.18 -7.37
C PHE A 129 -18.49 11.88 -6.57
N LEU A 130 -18.72 12.13 -5.27
CA LEU A 130 -17.74 12.75 -4.38
C LEU A 130 -16.55 11.81 -4.14
N HIS A 131 -16.81 10.52 -3.94
CA HIS A 131 -15.78 9.50 -3.73
C HIS A 131 -14.90 9.35 -4.99
N LYS A 132 -15.51 9.35 -6.17
CA LYS A 132 -14.81 9.29 -7.46
C LYS A 132 -13.89 10.51 -7.68
N LYS A 133 -14.35 11.74 -7.32
CA LYS A 133 -13.50 12.94 -7.40
C LYS A 133 -12.32 12.91 -6.43
N CYS A 134 -12.54 12.51 -5.17
CA CYS A 134 -11.47 12.42 -4.18
C CYS A 134 -10.44 11.34 -4.56
N ALA A 135 -10.89 10.19 -5.02
CA ALA A 135 -10.01 9.12 -5.49
C ALA A 135 -9.22 9.58 -6.74
N GLY A 136 -9.87 10.23 -7.71
CA GLY A 136 -9.19 10.77 -8.90
C GLY A 136 -8.13 11.82 -8.57
N PHE A 137 -8.40 12.69 -7.59
CA PHE A 137 -7.42 13.68 -7.10
C PHE A 137 -6.22 12.99 -6.42
N PHE A 138 -6.48 12.01 -5.55
CA PHE A 138 -5.43 11.22 -4.90
C PHE A 138 -4.55 10.49 -5.91
N TYR A 139 -5.15 9.74 -6.83
CA TYR A 139 -4.40 9.02 -7.86
C TYR A 139 -3.65 9.96 -8.80
N GLY A 140 -4.20 11.15 -9.11
CA GLY A 140 -3.54 12.17 -9.91
C GLY A 140 -2.26 12.70 -9.24
N ILE A 141 -2.28 12.94 -7.92
CA ILE A 141 -1.10 13.34 -7.14
C ILE A 141 -0.08 12.19 -7.12
N MET A 142 -0.53 10.97 -6.85
CA MET A 142 0.34 9.80 -6.79
C MET A 142 0.99 9.51 -8.15
N SER A 143 0.24 9.61 -9.26
CA SER A 143 0.80 9.43 -10.60
C SER A 143 1.88 10.46 -10.94
N LYS A 144 1.69 11.73 -10.51
CA LYS A 144 2.74 12.76 -10.66
C LYS A 144 3.96 12.49 -9.79
N ALA A 145 3.75 12.01 -8.56
CA ALA A 145 4.82 11.74 -7.60
C ALA A 145 5.68 10.53 -8.00
N THR A 146 5.02 9.46 -8.42
CA THR A 146 5.68 8.19 -8.81
C THR A 146 6.10 8.15 -10.28
N LYS A 147 5.62 9.11 -11.10
CA LYS A 147 5.73 9.11 -12.57
C LYS A 147 5.13 7.87 -13.23
N VAL A 148 4.19 7.22 -12.56
CA VAL A 148 3.48 6.02 -13.01
C VAL A 148 1.98 6.30 -12.99
N ASP A 149 1.23 5.81 -13.96
CA ASP A 149 -0.24 5.92 -13.95
C ASP A 149 -0.82 5.02 -12.85
N MET A 150 -1.29 5.66 -11.78
CA MET A 150 -1.87 4.97 -10.62
C MET A 150 -3.40 4.80 -10.73
N GLN A 151 -4.05 5.31 -11.81
CA GLN A 151 -5.52 5.31 -11.90
C GLN A 151 -6.11 3.92 -12.07
N ASN A 152 -5.38 3.02 -12.71
CA ASN A 152 -5.81 1.66 -13.02
C ASN A 152 -5.08 0.58 -12.21
N THR A 153 -4.21 0.96 -11.26
CA THR A 153 -3.47 -0.01 -10.46
C THR A 153 -4.35 -0.68 -9.40
N SER A 154 -4.17 -1.98 -9.22
CA SER A 154 -4.81 -2.78 -8.17
C SER A 154 -3.77 -3.53 -7.33
N ASP A 155 -4.20 -4.15 -6.23
CA ASP A 155 -3.36 -5.08 -5.46
C ASP A 155 -3.30 -6.46 -6.12
N PHE A 156 -4.24 -6.76 -7.05
CA PHE A 156 -4.26 -7.99 -7.80
C PHE A 156 -3.25 -7.93 -8.95
N LYS A 157 -2.08 -8.51 -8.71
CA LYS A 157 -0.95 -8.50 -9.64
C LYS A 157 -0.25 -9.84 -9.69
N MET A 158 0.31 -10.14 -10.85
CA MET A 158 1.22 -11.26 -11.04
C MET A 158 2.56 -10.72 -11.52
N MET A 159 3.65 -11.21 -10.94
CA MET A 159 5.00 -10.66 -11.15
C MET A 159 6.02 -11.78 -11.33
N ASP A 160 6.89 -11.62 -12.31
CA ASP A 160 8.07 -12.48 -12.48
C ASP A 160 8.96 -12.45 -11.22
N ARG A 161 9.65 -13.53 -10.93
CA ARG A 161 10.55 -13.66 -9.77
C ARG A 161 11.57 -12.53 -9.69
N LYS A 162 12.12 -12.09 -10.83
CA LYS A 162 13.09 -10.98 -10.86
C LYS A 162 12.49 -9.67 -10.40
N VAL A 163 11.21 -9.42 -10.71
CA VAL A 163 10.46 -8.23 -10.23
C VAL A 163 10.28 -8.30 -8.73
N VAL A 164 9.83 -9.45 -8.21
CA VAL A 164 9.68 -9.70 -6.77
C VAL A 164 11.00 -9.49 -6.04
N ASN A 165 12.09 -10.05 -6.55
CA ASN A 165 13.42 -9.88 -5.95
C ASN A 165 13.85 -8.40 -5.94
N SER A 166 13.58 -7.65 -7.03
CA SER A 166 13.85 -6.21 -7.07
C SER A 166 13.05 -5.43 -6.03
N ILE A 167 11.77 -5.76 -5.84
CA ILE A 167 10.91 -5.14 -4.84
C ILE A 167 11.40 -5.47 -3.43
N LEU A 168 11.72 -6.73 -3.15
CA LEU A 168 12.20 -7.17 -1.84
C LEU A 168 13.56 -6.59 -1.47
N SER A 169 14.40 -6.26 -2.47
CA SER A 169 15.72 -5.63 -2.24
C SER A 169 15.65 -4.15 -1.86
N LEU A 170 14.47 -3.50 -1.98
CA LEU A 170 14.30 -2.11 -1.61
C LEU A 170 14.40 -1.94 -0.09
N PRO A 171 15.26 -1.02 0.41
CA PRO A 171 15.49 -0.86 1.84
C PRO A 171 14.34 -0.13 2.57
N GLU A 172 13.41 0.45 1.82
CA GLU A 172 12.31 1.24 2.35
C GLU A 172 11.37 0.40 3.20
N ARG A 173 10.97 0.93 4.36
CA ARG A 173 10.07 0.22 5.29
C ARG A 173 8.60 0.51 5.03
N ASN A 174 8.31 1.77 4.71
CA ASN A 174 6.97 2.22 4.40
C ASN A 174 6.71 2.05 2.91
N MET A 175 6.60 0.81 2.45
CA MET A 175 6.25 0.53 1.07
C MET A 175 4.75 0.46 0.87
N PHE A 176 4.30 0.99 -0.23
CA PHE A 176 2.96 0.83 -0.76
C PHE A 176 3.04 -0.08 -1.98
N PHE A 177 2.67 -1.34 -1.82
CA PHE A 177 2.85 -2.39 -2.82
C PHE A 177 2.40 -1.97 -4.22
N ARG A 178 1.21 -1.33 -4.29
CA ARG A 178 0.62 -0.85 -5.54
C ARG A 178 1.51 0.15 -6.29
N ALA A 179 2.11 1.09 -5.57
CA ALA A 179 3.02 2.06 -6.16
C ALA A 179 4.41 1.46 -6.44
N THR A 180 4.94 0.70 -5.50
CA THR A 180 6.28 0.11 -5.58
C THR A 180 6.39 -0.87 -6.75
N SER A 181 5.39 -1.73 -6.94
CA SER A 181 5.36 -2.70 -8.04
C SER A 181 5.33 -2.06 -9.44
N SER A 182 4.77 -0.85 -9.53
CA SER A 182 4.76 -0.08 -10.77
C SER A 182 6.01 0.79 -10.93
N TRP A 183 6.58 1.27 -9.80
CA TRP A 183 7.77 2.13 -9.78
C TRP A 183 9.03 1.42 -10.28
N VAL A 184 9.15 0.11 -10.07
CA VAL A 184 10.30 -0.68 -10.54
C VAL A 184 10.44 -0.75 -12.06
N GLY A 185 9.39 -0.38 -12.83
CA GLY A 185 9.49 -0.05 -14.26
C GLY A 185 9.65 -1.24 -15.21
N TYR A 186 9.21 -2.44 -14.82
CA TYR A 186 9.24 -3.64 -15.66
C TYR A 186 8.12 -3.65 -16.71
N LYS A 187 8.26 -4.51 -17.75
CA LYS A 187 7.31 -4.63 -18.84
C LYS A 187 5.95 -5.11 -18.32
N THR A 188 4.95 -4.25 -18.40
CA THR A 188 3.62 -4.48 -17.81
C THR A 188 2.57 -4.82 -18.86
N ALA A 189 1.70 -5.77 -18.55
CA ALA A 189 0.46 -6.06 -19.27
C ALA A 189 -0.73 -5.91 -18.32
N TYR A 190 -1.93 -5.83 -18.90
CA TYR A 190 -3.17 -5.65 -18.16
C TYR A 190 -4.17 -6.75 -18.53
N VAL A 191 -4.89 -7.24 -17.52
CA VAL A 191 -5.99 -8.20 -17.67
C VAL A 191 -7.22 -7.63 -17.00
N GLU A 192 -8.31 -7.49 -17.75
CA GLU A 192 -9.57 -6.97 -17.23
C GLU A 192 -10.36 -8.08 -16.54
N PHE A 193 -10.92 -7.79 -15.36
CA PHE A 193 -11.80 -8.72 -14.65
C PHE A 193 -13.05 -8.03 -14.11
N GLU A 194 -14.10 -8.80 -13.94
CA GLU A 194 -15.32 -8.38 -13.25
C GLU A 194 -15.21 -8.72 -11.77
N VAL A 195 -15.53 -7.75 -10.92
CA VAL A 195 -15.46 -7.95 -9.46
C VAL A 195 -16.67 -8.77 -9.03
N HIS A 196 -16.43 -9.89 -8.37
CA HIS A 196 -17.49 -10.63 -7.70
C HIS A 196 -17.98 -9.89 -6.45
N GLU A 197 -19.26 -9.99 -6.15
CA GLU A 197 -19.78 -9.48 -4.87
C GLU A 197 -19.11 -10.22 -3.71
N ARG A 198 -18.81 -9.48 -2.65
CA ARG A 198 -18.24 -10.06 -1.43
C ARG A 198 -19.22 -11.05 -0.84
N GLU A 199 -18.83 -12.32 -0.68
CA GLU A 199 -19.70 -13.35 -0.13
C GLU A 199 -19.84 -13.29 1.40
N ALA A 200 -18.85 -12.71 2.09
CA ALA A 200 -18.85 -12.52 3.54
C ALA A 200 -18.01 -11.30 3.95
N GLY A 201 -18.37 -10.65 5.06
CA GLY A 201 -17.66 -9.54 5.68
C GLY A 201 -18.14 -8.15 5.23
N GLU A 202 -18.05 -7.17 6.14
CA GLU A 202 -18.34 -5.76 5.87
C GLU A 202 -17.05 -4.98 5.60
N SER A 203 -17.15 -3.91 4.80
CA SER A 203 -16.01 -2.99 4.60
C SER A 203 -15.65 -2.30 5.91
N LYS A 204 -14.47 -2.59 6.47
CA LYS A 204 -13.98 -2.06 7.76
C LYS A 204 -13.39 -0.65 7.65
N TRP A 205 -13.43 -0.01 6.48
CA TRP A 205 -12.80 1.30 6.25
C TRP A 205 -13.76 2.45 6.54
N SER A 206 -13.47 3.25 7.58
CA SER A 206 -14.15 4.52 7.79
C SER A 206 -13.59 5.60 6.85
N THR A 207 -14.37 6.63 6.54
CA THR A 207 -13.95 7.77 5.72
C THR A 207 -12.67 8.44 6.29
N TRP A 208 -12.56 8.54 7.61
CA TRP A 208 -11.39 9.10 8.27
C TRP A 208 -10.13 8.23 8.09
N SER A 209 -10.26 6.91 8.15
CA SER A 209 -9.12 6.00 7.89
C SER A 209 -8.66 6.06 6.44
N LEU A 210 -9.56 6.25 5.48
CA LEU A 210 -9.22 6.47 4.07
C LEU A 210 -8.44 7.77 3.85
N ILE A 211 -8.85 8.87 4.50
CA ILE A 211 -8.14 10.16 4.43
C ILE A 211 -6.74 10.03 5.03
N LYS A 212 -6.63 9.40 6.21
CA LYS A 212 -5.34 9.17 6.87
C LYS A 212 -4.42 8.30 6.00
N TYR A 213 -4.95 7.23 5.41
CA TYR A 213 -4.24 6.35 4.49
C TYR A 213 -3.73 7.10 3.25
N ALA A 214 -4.60 7.92 2.63
CA ALA A 214 -4.25 8.73 1.48
C ALA A 214 -3.11 9.72 1.82
N PHE A 215 -3.23 10.44 2.95
CA PHE A 215 -2.21 11.39 3.39
C PHE A 215 -0.86 10.70 3.67
N THR A 216 -0.89 9.56 4.37
CA THR A 216 0.32 8.77 4.67
C THR A 216 1.05 8.35 3.39
N ASN A 217 0.31 7.87 2.40
CA ASN A 217 0.90 7.45 1.11
C ASN A 217 1.41 8.64 0.29
N ILE A 218 0.69 9.77 0.25
CA ILE A 218 1.17 10.99 -0.42
C ILE A 218 2.52 11.43 0.16
N VAL A 219 2.64 11.46 1.48
CA VAL A 219 3.90 11.88 2.13
C VAL A 219 5.02 10.87 1.93
N ALA A 220 4.71 9.57 1.86
CA ALA A 220 5.70 8.53 1.59
C ALA A 220 6.35 8.66 0.19
N PHE A 221 5.57 9.08 -0.82
CA PHE A 221 6.03 9.13 -2.21
C PHE A 221 6.31 10.54 -2.74
N THR A 222 6.01 11.60 -1.99
CA THR A 222 6.20 12.98 -2.47
C THR A 222 6.57 13.94 -1.36
N THR A 223 7.43 14.90 -1.70
CA THR A 223 7.76 16.05 -0.86
C THR A 223 6.83 17.24 -1.11
N ALA A 224 5.75 17.08 -1.89
CA ALA A 224 4.85 18.17 -2.26
C ALA A 224 4.27 18.94 -1.05
N PRO A 225 3.85 18.31 0.07
CA PRO A 225 3.40 19.05 1.25
C PRO A 225 4.49 19.96 1.84
N LEU A 226 5.76 19.52 1.84
CA LEU A 226 6.88 20.30 2.32
C LEU A 226 7.19 21.48 1.36
N GLN A 227 7.13 21.24 0.05
CA GLN A 227 7.29 22.28 -0.97
C GLN A 227 6.19 23.35 -0.87
N PHE A 228 4.94 22.92 -0.63
CA PHE A 228 3.81 23.83 -0.45
C PHE A 228 4.01 24.76 0.75
N VAL A 229 4.47 24.20 1.88
CA VAL A 229 4.81 24.99 3.07
C VAL A 229 5.96 25.96 2.79
N SER A 230 7.00 25.52 2.10
CA SER A 230 8.14 26.37 1.74
C SER A 230 7.74 27.51 0.81
N PHE A 231 6.87 27.25 -0.17
CA PHE A 231 6.33 28.24 -1.09
C PHE A 231 5.44 29.26 -0.34
N GLY A 232 4.57 28.78 0.55
CA GLY A 232 3.75 29.64 1.40
C GLY A 232 4.60 30.57 2.30
N GLY A 233 5.66 30.02 2.90
CA GLY A 233 6.66 30.79 3.64
C GLY A 233 7.32 31.87 2.80
N GLY A 234 7.67 31.56 1.56
CA GLY A 234 8.21 32.52 0.60
C GLY A 234 7.25 33.68 0.30
N ILE A 235 5.96 33.38 0.09
CA ILE A 235 4.91 34.41 -0.09
C ILE A 235 4.80 35.28 1.16
N CYS A 236 4.73 34.69 2.35
CA CYS A 236 4.67 35.44 3.61
C CYS A 236 5.89 36.35 3.79
N PHE A 237 7.08 35.87 3.43
CA PHE A 237 8.31 36.67 3.46
C PHE A 237 8.22 37.91 2.56
N VAL A 238 7.79 37.73 1.30
CA VAL A 238 7.64 38.86 0.35
C VAL A 238 6.60 39.85 0.85
N CYS A 239 5.43 39.37 1.33
CA CYS A 239 4.40 40.24 1.91
C CYS A 239 4.93 41.03 3.13
N SER A 240 5.69 40.38 4.00
CA SER A 240 6.32 41.04 5.15
C SER A 240 7.28 42.14 4.72
N LEU A 241 8.06 41.91 3.69
CA LEU A 241 9.02 42.88 3.16
C LEU A 241 8.32 44.13 2.58
N VAL A 242 7.20 43.91 1.86
CA VAL A 242 6.33 45.01 1.38
C VAL A 242 5.75 45.82 2.53
N MET A 243 5.25 45.14 3.58
CA MET A 243 4.68 45.79 4.76
C MET A 243 5.74 46.58 5.55
N ILE A 244 6.96 46.07 5.66
CA ILE A 244 8.08 46.79 6.30
C ILE A 244 8.36 48.07 5.54
N ILE A 245 8.52 48.02 4.21
CA ILE A 245 8.78 49.17 3.37
C ILE A 245 7.65 50.23 3.50
N TYR A 246 6.40 49.75 3.43
CA TYR A 246 5.22 50.61 3.60
C TYR A 246 5.22 51.31 4.98
N SER A 247 5.45 50.57 6.04
CA SER A 247 5.52 51.10 7.41
C SER A 247 6.65 52.16 7.57
N LEU A 248 7.81 51.92 7.02
CA LEU A 248 8.94 52.89 7.02
C LEU A 248 8.58 54.20 6.31
N ILE A 249 7.96 54.11 5.12
CA ILE A 249 7.48 55.28 4.37
C ILE A 249 6.49 56.11 5.16
N GLN A 250 5.49 55.45 5.84
CA GLN A 250 4.51 56.15 6.67
C GLN A 250 5.11 56.79 7.90
N TYR A 251 6.09 56.11 8.51
CA TYR A 251 6.84 56.67 9.65
C TYR A 251 7.56 57.95 9.26
N PHE A 252 8.29 57.98 8.15
CA PHE A 252 9.02 59.17 7.65
C PHE A 252 8.07 60.30 7.20
N ARG A 253 6.81 59.99 6.87
CA ARG A 253 5.78 60.98 6.51
C ARG A 253 5.07 61.58 7.73
N GLY A 254 5.43 61.17 8.95
CA GLY A 254 4.82 61.65 10.18
C GLY A 254 3.41 61.12 10.50
N HIS A 255 2.97 60.12 9.73
CA HIS A 255 1.68 59.44 10.00
C HIS A 255 1.98 58.20 10.85
N ALA A 256 1.93 58.37 12.19
CA ALA A 256 2.00 57.25 13.10
C ALA A 256 0.76 56.35 12.90
N ILE A 257 1.00 55.08 12.50
CA ILE A 257 -0.09 54.11 12.34
C ILE A 257 -0.55 53.69 13.77
N GLU A 258 -1.78 54.02 14.15
CA GLU A 258 -2.45 53.41 15.27
C GLU A 258 -2.71 51.94 14.93
N GLY A 259 -1.77 51.03 15.27
CA GLY A 259 -1.70 49.71 14.63
C GLY A 259 -1.70 48.53 15.60
N TYR A 260 -2.14 48.70 16.90
CA TYR A 260 -2.08 47.58 17.83
C TYR A 260 -2.84 46.35 17.33
N THR A 261 -4.08 46.50 16.86
CA THR A 261 -4.90 45.42 16.31
C THR A 261 -4.27 44.78 15.08
N THR A 262 -3.74 45.59 14.16
CA THR A 262 -3.07 45.12 12.96
C THR A 262 -1.82 44.32 13.27
N THR A 263 -1.04 44.78 14.26
CA THR A 263 0.17 44.09 14.73
C THR A 263 -0.17 42.72 15.32
N ILE A 264 -1.20 42.63 16.16
CA ILE A 264 -1.64 41.37 16.75
C ILE A 264 -2.12 40.40 15.65
N LEU A 265 -2.95 40.85 14.70
CA LEU A 265 -3.43 40.01 13.60
C LEU A 265 -2.29 39.48 12.75
N LEU A 266 -1.29 40.31 12.41
CA LEU A 266 -0.11 39.87 11.68
C LEU A 266 0.74 38.87 12.47
N LEU A 267 0.94 39.08 13.76
CA LEU A 267 1.66 38.13 14.62
C LEU A 267 0.95 36.80 14.73
N LEU A 268 -0.36 36.81 14.89
CA LEU A 268 -1.16 35.55 14.89
C LEU A 268 -1.10 34.83 13.54
N LEU A 269 -1.19 35.56 12.43
CA LEU A 269 -1.10 34.99 11.10
C LEU A 269 0.27 34.33 10.86
N ILE A 270 1.36 35.07 11.13
CA ILE A 270 2.72 34.56 10.97
C ILE A 270 2.97 33.40 11.94
N GLY A 271 2.55 33.53 13.20
CA GLY A 271 2.68 32.47 14.20
C GLY A 271 1.97 31.19 13.78
N SER A 272 0.74 31.30 13.27
CA SER A 272 0.00 30.13 12.79
C SER A 272 0.66 29.49 11.54
N ALA A 273 1.18 30.28 10.62
CA ALA A 273 1.92 29.77 9.46
C ALA A 273 3.20 29.03 9.87
N ILE A 274 3.94 29.56 10.86
CA ILE A 274 5.14 28.88 11.41
C ILE A 274 4.74 27.57 12.10
N MET A 275 3.71 27.57 12.93
CA MET A 275 3.26 26.35 13.62
C MET A 275 2.82 25.27 12.65
N LEU A 276 2.11 25.63 11.56
CA LEU A 276 1.69 24.70 10.53
C LEU A 276 2.92 24.14 9.77
N SER A 277 3.90 24.99 9.48
CA SER A 277 5.16 24.59 8.82
C SER A 277 5.94 23.59 9.68
N LEU A 278 6.09 23.88 10.97
CA LEU A 278 6.73 22.97 11.93
C LEU A 278 5.98 21.65 12.06
N GLY A 279 4.64 21.65 12.00
CA GLY A 279 3.82 20.44 12.00
C GLY A 279 4.13 19.54 10.79
N VAL A 280 4.24 20.12 9.60
CA VAL A 280 4.60 19.37 8.39
C VAL A 280 6.04 18.82 8.49
N ILE A 281 6.99 19.63 8.90
CA ILE A 281 8.39 19.19 9.09
C ILE A 281 8.47 18.09 10.13
N GLY A 282 7.76 18.25 11.27
CA GLY A 282 7.70 17.22 12.31
C GLY A 282 7.15 15.88 11.81
N TYR A 283 6.17 15.91 10.93
CA TYR A 283 5.63 14.69 10.32
C TYR A 283 6.68 13.97 9.45
N TYR A 284 7.41 14.70 8.59
CA TYR A 284 8.51 14.11 7.79
C TYR A 284 9.65 13.60 8.67
N LEU A 285 10.00 14.34 9.73
CA LEU A 285 11.01 13.90 10.69
C LEU A 285 10.61 12.60 11.40
N ALA A 286 9.32 12.47 11.75
CA ALA A 286 8.80 11.23 12.32
C ALA A 286 8.92 10.04 11.34
N LYS A 287 8.68 10.27 10.02
CA LYS A 287 8.88 9.24 9.00
C LYS A 287 10.35 8.84 8.84
N ILE A 288 11.26 9.81 8.81
CA ILE A 288 12.69 9.54 8.80
C ILE A 288 13.12 8.77 10.05
N TYR A 289 12.58 9.12 11.22
CA TYR A 289 12.84 8.41 12.46
C TYR A 289 12.38 6.94 12.43
N GLU A 290 11.21 6.65 11.83
CA GLU A 290 10.74 5.28 11.61
C GLU A 290 11.71 4.49 10.73
N GLU A 291 12.23 5.08 9.64
CA GLU A 291 13.22 4.45 8.76
C GLU A 291 14.57 4.19 9.47
N VAL A 292 15.07 5.16 10.22
CA VAL A 292 16.34 5.05 10.94
C VAL A 292 16.31 4.00 12.05
N LYS A 293 15.14 3.77 12.66
CA LYS A 293 14.99 2.72 13.69
C LYS A 293 15.27 1.30 13.20
N ARG A 294 15.14 1.05 11.91
CA ARG A 294 15.35 -0.28 11.29
C ARG A 294 14.67 -1.45 12.01
N ARG A 295 13.45 -1.23 12.54
CA ARG A 295 12.64 -2.32 13.11
C ARG A 295 12.16 -3.24 11.99
N PRO A 296 12.07 -4.57 12.13
CA PRO A 296 11.52 -5.43 11.09
C PRO A 296 10.09 -5.01 10.71
N ARG A 297 9.73 -5.12 9.43
CA ARG A 297 8.39 -4.76 8.92
C ARG A 297 7.29 -5.60 9.57
N TYR A 298 7.61 -6.86 9.87
CA TYR A 298 6.74 -7.83 10.52
C TYR A 298 7.59 -8.77 11.40
N ILE A 299 6.95 -9.50 12.28
CA ILE A 299 7.57 -10.57 13.09
C ILE A 299 6.73 -11.82 12.87
N VAL A 300 7.36 -12.85 12.33
CA VAL A 300 6.74 -14.15 12.15
C VAL A 300 6.80 -14.91 13.45
N SER A 301 5.67 -15.46 13.90
CA SER A 301 5.59 -16.32 15.07
C SER A 301 5.60 -17.80 14.70
N GLN A 302 5.02 -18.16 13.55
CA GLN A 302 4.99 -19.55 13.10
C GLN A 302 4.93 -19.63 11.57
N ILE A 303 5.58 -20.65 10.99
CA ILE A 303 5.48 -21.00 9.57
C ILE A 303 5.19 -22.50 9.46
N ILE A 304 4.23 -22.84 8.60
CA ILE A 304 3.92 -24.22 8.24
C ILE A 304 4.09 -24.45 6.74
N HIS A 305 4.47 -25.64 6.35
CA HIS A 305 4.43 -26.13 4.98
C HIS A 305 3.67 -27.46 4.95
N GLY A 306 2.48 -27.44 4.35
CA GLY A 306 1.54 -28.54 4.53
C GLY A 306 1.21 -28.71 6.02
N ASN A 307 1.43 -29.92 6.55
CA ASN A 307 1.20 -30.26 7.96
C ASN A 307 2.47 -30.13 8.84
N LYS A 308 3.57 -29.59 8.31
CA LYS A 308 4.87 -29.50 9.04
C LYS A 308 5.13 -28.10 9.50
N ASP A 309 5.50 -27.93 10.77
CA ASP A 309 6.07 -26.68 11.27
C ASP A 309 7.52 -26.54 10.79
N VAL A 310 7.81 -25.45 10.10
CA VAL A 310 9.11 -25.13 9.53
C VAL A 310 9.67 -23.80 10.05
N THR A 311 9.13 -23.29 11.14
CA THR A 311 9.45 -21.98 11.73
C THR A 311 10.96 -21.78 11.95
N GLY A 312 11.70 -22.82 12.33
CA GLY A 312 13.15 -22.77 12.57
C GLY A 312 14.03 -22.80 11.31
N SER A 313 13.48 -22.98 10.11
CA SER A 313 14.23 -23.11 8.86
C SER A 313 14.21 -21.85 7.98
N VAL A 314 13.58 -20.77 8.47
CA VAL A 314 13.37 -19.54 7.69
C VAL A 314 14.59 -18.64 7.74
N ARG A 315 14.98 -18.13 6.58
CA ARG A 315 16.00 -17.10 6.46
C ARG A 315 15.56 -15.83 7.16
N ASP A 316 16.29 -15.42 8.21
CA ASP A 316 16.13 -14.13 8.89
C ASP A 316 16.63 -12.94 8.05
N ASP A 317 16.61 -13.05 6.73
CA ASP A 317 17.09 -12.03 5.78
C ASP A 317 15.94 -11.12 5.31
N ALA A 318 15.30 -10.38 6.24
CA ALA A 318 14.31 -9.34 5.91
C ALA A 318 14.59 -8.01 6.62
#